data_903ea0c9a941fc55cf4563dd07525855
#
_entry.id   903ea0c9a941fc55cf4563dd07525855
#
_cell.length_a   1.000
_cell.length_b   1.000
_cell.length_c   1.000
_cell.angle_alpha   90.00
_cell.angle_beta   90.00
_cell.angle_gamma   90.00
#
_symmetry.space_group_name_H-M   'P 1'
#
loop_
_entity.id
_entity.type
_entity.pdbx_description
1 polymer ?
#
loop_
_entity_poly.entity_id
_entity_poly.type
_entity_poly.pdbx_seq_one_letter_code
_entity_poly.pdbx_strand_id
1 'polypeptide(L)'
;MKHAPGFLALVSDAKTRVKELNFQEVKQKLDASEKFTLVDVREDNEWARGHLPGAIHLGKGVIERDIEQAVPDKSATLVLYCGGGFRSALAADNLQKMGYTDCISMDGGWRSWTEAGFPTEAAK
;
A
#
# COMPACT_ATOMS: atom_id res chain seq x y z
N MET A 1 -16.48 -8.17 -1.68
CA MET A 1 -16.78 -8.23 -0.24
C MET A 1 -17.48 -6.96 0.21
N LYS A 2 -18.49 -7.10 1.02
CA LYS A 2 -19.24 -5.96 1.56
C LYS A 2 -18.62 -5.51 2.88
N HIS A 3 -18.26 -4.23 2.97
CA HIS A 3 -17.64 -3.67 4.17
C HIS A 3 -18.67 -2.98 5.06
N ALA A 4 -18.40 -2.97 6.37
CA ALA A 4 -19.27 -2.33 7.34
C ALA A 4 -19.23 -0.80 7.20
N PRO A 5 -20.36 -0.11 7.53
CA PRO A 5 -20.44 1.35 7.34
C PRO A 5 -19.38 2.16 8.12
N GLY A 6 -19.05 1.74 9.34
CA GLY A 6 -18.04 2.44 10.13
C GLY A 6 -16.64 2.37 9.49
N PHE A 7 -16.28 1.22 8.95
CA PHE A 7 -15.03 1.04 8.24
C PHE A 7 -15.00 1.91 6.98
N LEU A 8 -16.08 1.90 6.21
CA LEU A 8 -16.18 2.72 4.99
C LEU A 8 -16.07 4.21 5.30
N ALA A 9 -16.71 4.66 6.39
CA ALA A 9 -16.64 6.06 6.81
C ALA A 9 -15.20 6.47 7.16
N LEU A 10 -14.50 5.60 7.90
CA LEU A 10 -13.11 5.86 8.27
C LEU A 10 -12.20 5.93 7.04
N VAL A 11 -12.39 5.03 6.09
CA VAL A 11 -11.63 5.02 4.84
C VAL A 11 -11.93 6.27 4.00
N SER A 12 -13.19 6.64 3.86
CA SER A 12 -13.59 7.84 3.11
C SER A 12 -12.95 9.09 3.70
N ASP A 13 -12.93 9.19 5.03
CA ASP A 13 -12.28 10.30 5.72
C ASP A 13 -10.77 10.34 5.42
N ALA A 14 -10.09 9.20 5.54
CA ALA A 14 -8.65 9.11 5.26
C ALA A 14 -8.34 9.49 3.81
N LYS A 15 -9.16 9.07 2.86
CA LYS A 15 -8.96 9.36 1.44
C LYS A 15 -9.03 10.84 1.10
N THR A 16 -9.60 11.69 1.96
CA THR A 16 -9.59 13.14 1.74
C THR A 16 -8.19 13.73 1.91
N ARG A 17 -7.27 13.02 2.57
CA ARG A 17 -5.92 13.48 2.90
C ARG A 17 -4.82 12.67 2.22
N VAL A 18 -5.15 11.57 1.58
CA VAL A 18 -4.19 10.60 1.02
C VAL A 18 -4.15 10.72 -0.49
N LYS A 19 -2.95 10.77 -1.05
CA LYS A 19 -2.75 10.70 -2.49
C LYS A 19 -2.95 9.25 -2.95
N GLU A 20 -3.72 9.08 -4.01
CA GLU A 20 -3.96 7.77 -4.61
C GLU A 20 -3.46 7.71 -6.04
N LEU A 21 -2.89 6.57 -6.43
CA LEU A 21 -2.66 6.21 -7.82
C LEU A 21 -3.39 4.90 -8.07
N ASN A 22 -3.90 4.69 -9.28
CA ASN A 22 -4.48 3.41 -9.62
C ASN A 22 -3.38 2.37 -9.87
N PHE A 23 -3.76 1.09 -9.87
CA PHE A 23 -2.80 -0.01 -10.01
C PHE A 23 -2.04 0.04 -11.35
N GLN A 24 -2.65 0.58 -12.40
CA GLN A 24 -2.01 0.71 -13.71
C GLN A 24 -0.91 1.77 -13.68
N GLU A 25 -1.13 2.87 -12.98
CA GLU A 25 -0.11 3.91 -12.80
C GLU A 25 1.07 3.39 -11.97
N VAL A 26 0.81 2.57 -10.97
CA VAL A 26 1.89 1.93 -10.19
C VAL A 26 2.67 0.96 -11.07
N LYS A 27 1.99 0.20 -11.93
CA LYS A 27 2.67 -0.67 -12.89
C LYS A 27 3.61 0.11 -13.81
N GLN A 28 3.17 1.28 -14.28
CA GLN A 28 3.99 2.16 -15.11
C GLN A 28 5.23 2.63 -14.36
N LYS A 29 5.11 2.97 -13.08
CA LYS A 29 6.25 3.36 -12.24
C LYS A 29 7.26 2.23 -12.11
N LEU A 30 6.79 1.01 -11.90
CA LEU A 30 7.66 -0.18 -11.81
C LEU A 30 8.37 -0.42 -13.13
N ASP A 31 7.65 -0.36 -14.24
CA ASP A 31 8.20 -0.59 -15.57
C ASP A 31 9.23 0.48 -15.96
N ALA A 32 9.04 1.70 -15.50
CA ALA A 32 9.96 2.81 -15.71
C ALA A 32 11.14 2.81 -14.75
N SER A 33 11.24 1.85 -13.85
CA SER A 33 12.26 1.75 -12.81
C SER A 33 12.38 3.03 -11.97
N GLU A 34 11.23 3.67 -11.68
CA GLU A 34 11.20 4.85 -10.81
C GLU A 34 11.58 4.47 -9.39
N LYS A 35 12.24 5.39 -8.70
CA LYS A 35 12.69 5.14 -7.33
C LYS A 35 11.57 5.37 -6.33
N PHE A 36 11.08 4.29 -5.72
CA PHE A 36 10.11 4.35 -4.63
C PHE A 36 10.16 3.04 -3.84
N THR A 37 9.61 3.06 -2.63
CA THR A 37 9.46 1.84 -1.84
C THR A 37 8.02 1.38 -1.93
N LEU A 38 7.83 0.14 -2.38
CA LEU A 38 6.51 -0.49 -2.48
C LEU A 38 6.28 -1.32 -1.24
N VAL A 39 5.19 -1.03 -0.52
CA VAL A 39 4.89 -1.65 0.77
C VAL A 39 3.56 -2.38 0.72
N ASP A 40 3.59 -3.67 1.02
CA ASP A 40 2.39 -4.48 1.18
C ASP A 40 1.92 -4.38 2.64
N VAL A 41 0.72 -3.84 2.85
CA VAL A 41 0.17 -3.67 4.20
C VAL A 41 -0.87 -4.73 4.54
N ARG A 42 -0.96 -5.80 3.73
CA ARG A 42 -1.90 -6.90 3.97
C ARG A 42 -1.43 -7.77 5.15
N GLU A 43 -2.29 -8.70 5.54
CA GLU A 43 -1.97 -9.67 6.59
C GLU A 43 -0.89 -10.66 6.14
N ASP A 44 -0.26 -11.33 7.11
CA ASP A 44 0.82 -12.29 6.85
C ASP A 44 0.36 -13.44 5.94
N ASN A 45 -0.85 -13.94 6.14
CA ASN A 45 -1.39 -15.03 5.32
C ASN A 45 -1.66 -14.60 3.87
N GLU A 46 -1.97 -13.33 3.65
CA GLU A 46 -2.14 -12.79 2.30
C GLU A 46 -0.78 -12.66 1.60
N TRP A 47 0.21 -12.11 2.30
CA TRP A 47 1.58 -12.00 1.79
C TRP A 47 2.15 -13.37 1.42
N ALA A 48 1.90 -14.37 2.25
CA ALA A 48 2.41 -15.73 2.04
C ALA A 48 1.95 -16.36 0.72
N ARG A 49 0.83 -15.90 0.18
CA ARG A 49 0.28 -16.40 -1.09
C ARG A 49 0.84 -15.68 -2.31
N GLY A 50 1.67 -14.67 -2.11
CA GLY A 50 2.27 -13.90 -3.18
C GLY A 50 2.12 -12.40 -2.95
N HIS A 51 2.96 -11.61 -3.64
CA HIS A 51 2.99 -10.16 -3.49
C HIS A 51 3.47 -9.51 -4.79
N LEU A 52 3.38 -8.19 -4.87
CA LEU A 52 3.89 -7.43 -6.02
C LEU A 52 5.41 -7.50 -6.06
N PRO A 53 6.01 -7.46 -7.27
CA PRO A 53 7.47 -7.54 -7.40
C PRO A 53 8.18 -6.41 -6.64
N GLY A 54 9.19 -6.78 -5.87
CA GLY A 54 10.01 -5.82 -5.14
C GLY A 54 9.38 -5.24 -3.89
N ALA A 55 8.17 -5.66 -3.53
CA ALA A 55 7.50 -5.14 -2.33
C ALA A 55 8.16 -5.64 -1.05
N ILE A 56 8.16 -4.78 -0.03
CA ILE A 56 8.46 -5.18 1.34
C ILE A 56 7.13 -5.36 2.08
N HIS A 57 7.14 -6.19 3.11
CA HIS A 57 5.94 -6.46 3.89
C HIS A 57 5.98 -5.75 5.24
N LEU A 58 5.05 -4.81 5.44
CA LEU A 58 4.81 -4.17 6.73
C LEU A 58 3.30 -4.12 6.91
N GLY A 59 2.74 -5.12 7.58
CA GLY A 59 1.30 -5.22 7.78
C GLY A 59 0.72 -4.00 8.49
N LYS A 60 -0.50 -3.64 8.15
CA LYS A 60 -1.15 -2.44 8.70
C LYS A 60 -1.13 -2.40 10.23
N GLY A 61 -1.24 -3.56 10.87
CA GLY A 61 -1.25 -3.65 12.33
C GLY A 61 0.06 -3.29 13.01
N VAL A 62 1.16 -3.26 12.28
CA VAL A 62 2.50 -3.01 12.83
C VAL A 62 3.29 -1.94 12.06
N ILE A 63 2.74 -1.39 11.00
CA ILE A 63 3.50 -0.49 10.13
C ILE A 63 3.96 0.77 10.88
N GLU A 64 3.14 1.33 11.75
CA GLU A 64 3.52 2.54 12.50
C GLU A 64 4.70 2.26 13.41
N ARG A 65 4.78 1.06 13.95
CA ARG A 65 5.89 0.64 14.81
C ARG A 65 7.18 0.45 14.03
N ASP A 66 7.08 -0.10 12.80
CA ASP A 66 8.24 -0.64 12.10
C ASP A 66 8.75 0.21 10.94
N ILE A 67 7.95 1.16 10.43
CA ILE A 67 8.29 1.91 9.20
C ILE A 67 9.56 2.74 9.34
N GLU A 68 9.78 3.36 10.48
CA GLU A 68 10.93 4.24 10.66
C GLU A 68 12.25 3.49 10.62
N GLN A 69 12.25 2.24 11.06
CA GLN A 69 13.41 1.38 10.96
C GLN A 69 13.63 0.89 9.52
N ALA A 70 12.54 0.55 8.81
CA ALA A 70 12.61 0.05 7.45
C ALA A 70 12.92 1.17 6.44
N VAL A 71 12.32 2.35 6.62
CA VAL A 71 12.48 3.51 5.73
C VAL A 71 12.68 4.75 6.59
N PRO A 72 13.92 5.01 7.04
CA PRO A 72 14.17 6.17 7.92
C PRO A 72 13.99 7.52 7.26
N ASP A 73 14.12 7.60 5.94
CA ASP A 73 13.98 8.87 5.21
C ASP A 73 12.51 9.25 5.08
N LYS A 74 12.10 10.28 5.81
CA LYS A 74 10.71 10.78 5.80
C LYS A 74 10.28 11.40 4.48
N SER A 75 11.23 11.72 3.59
CA SER A 75 10.94 12.26 2.26
C SER A 75 10.88 11.18 1.18
N ALA A 76 11.14 9.92 1.53
CA ALA A 76 11.06 8.82 0.58
C ALA A 76 9.65 8.66 0.02
N THR A 77 9.55 8.34 -1.25
CA THR A 77 8.26 8.01 -1.87
C THR A 77 7.85 6.60 -1.46
N LEU A 78 6.69 6.50 -0.82
CA LEU A 78 6.11 5.23 -0.38
C LEU A 78 4.84 4.97 -1.16
N VAL A 79 4.76 3.80 -1.80
CA VAL A 79 3.52 3.33 -2.42
C VAL A 79 3.02 2.15 -1.61
N LEU A 80 1.86 2.30 -0.99
CA LEU A 80 1.27 1.29 -0.11
C LEU A 80 0.13 0.60 -0.83
N TYR A 81 0.02 -0.73 -0.69
CA TYR A 81 -1.12 -1.43 -1.25
C TYR A 81 -1.66 -2.49 -0.29
N CYS A 82 -2.93 -2.80 -0.46
CA CYS A 82 -3.61 -3.88 0.25
C CYS A 82 -4.45 -4.69 -0.74
N GLY A 83 -5.53 -5.30 -0.29
CA GLY A 83 -6.39 -6.09 -1.17
C GLY A 83 -7.19 -5.27 -2.17
N GLY A 84 -7.72 -4.12 -1.74
CA GLY A 84 -8.59 -3.28 -2.59
C GLY A 84 -8.37 -1.78 -2.46
N GLY A 85 -7.41 -1.33 -1.65
CA GLY A 85 -7.08 0.09 -1.51
C GLY A 85 -7.63 0.76 -0.26
N PHE A 86 -8.31 0.02 0.62
CA PHE A 86 -8.90 0.60 1.83
C PHE A 86 -7.92 0.62 3.00
N ARG A 87 -7.32 -0.51 3.34
CA ARG A 87 -6.32 -0.59 4.43
C ARG A 87 -5.10 0.27 4.11
N SER A 88 -4.69 0.33 2.84
CA SER A 88 -3.54 1.15 2.43
C SER A 88 -3.82 2.64 2.57
N ALA A 89 -5.05 3.08 2.35
CA ALA A 89 -5.42 4.48 2.57
C ALA A 89 -5.31 4.85 4.05
N LEU A 90 -5.77 3.97 4.94
CA LEU A 90 -5.66 4.19 6.39
C LEU A 90 -4.19 4.20 6.83
N ALA A 91 -3.39 3.29 6.32
CA ALA A 91 -1.97 3.23 6.64
C ALA A 91 -1.24 4.50 6.15
N ALA A 92 -1.51 4.92 4.92
CA ALA A 92 -0.89 6.13 4.36
C ALA A 92 -1.24 7.37 5.20
N ASP A 93 -2.50 7.49 5.64
CA ASP A 93 -2.93 8.60 6.48
C ASP A 93 -2.15 8.64 7.79
N ASN A 94 -1.97 7.49 8.44
CA ASN A 94 -1.20 7.41 9.68
C ASN A 94 0.28 7.75 9.46
N LEU A 95 0.89 7.28 8.38
CA LEU A 95 2.29 7.58 8.10
C LEU A 95 2.50 9.07 7.86
N GLN A 96 1.54 9.75 7.26
CA GLN A 96 1.61 11.20 7.11
C GLN A 96 1.63 11.90 8.46
N LYS A 97 0.86 11.41 9.44
CA LYS A 97 0.89 11.92 10.81
C LYS A 97 2.24 11.72 11.49
N MET A 98 3.00 10.73 11.05
CA MET A 98 4.35 10.46 11.56
C MET A 98 5.43 11.30 10.87
N GLY A 99 5.05 12.11 9.88
CA GLY A 99 5.97 13.00 9.18
C GLY A 99 6.42 12.56 7.81
N TYR A 100 5.93 11.43 7.32
CA TYR A 100 6.21 11.01 5.94
C TYR A 100 5.47 11.93 4.97
N THR A 101 6.17 12.46 3.97
CA THR A 101 5.65 13.53 3.11
C THR A 101 5.18 13.07 1.74
N ASP A 102 5.45 11.83 1.36
CA ASP A 102 5.09 11.32 0.03
C ASP A 102 4.55 9.90 0.12
N CYS A 103 3.37 9.77 0.73
CA CYS A 103 2.68 8.50 0.90
C CYS A 103 1.55 8.39 -0.12
N ILE A 104 1.59 7.33 -0.91
CA ILE A 104 0.62 7.08 -1.98
C ILE A 104 -0.06 5.74 -1.70
N SER A 105 -1.40 5.71 -1.76
CA SER A 105 -2.17 4.47 -1.66
C SER A 105 -2.51 3.98 -3.06
N MET A 106 -2.25 2.71 -3.36
CA MET A 106 -2.59 2.12 -4.66
C MET A 106 -4.06 1.69 -4.67
N ASP A 107 -4.86 2.41 -5.43
CA ASP A 107 -6.27 2.05 -5.62
C ASP A 107 -6.37 0.77 -6.45
N GLY A 108 -7.36 -0.05 -6.15
CA GLY A 108 -7.55 -1.35 -6.79
C GLY A 108 -6.78 -2.49 -6.12
N GLY A 109 -5.64 -2.21 -5.55
CA GLY A 109 -4.85 -3.14 -4.75
C GLY A 109 -4.47 -4.44 -5.44
N TRP A 110 -4.17 -5.43 -4.64
CA TRP A 110 -3.80 -6.76 -5.08
C TRP A 110 -4.84 -7.37 -6.02
N ARG A 111 -6.12 -7.17 -5.70
CA ARG A 111 -7.22 -7.74 -6.50
C ARG A 111 -7.18 -7.27 -7.95
N SER A 112 -7.13 -5.96 -8.17
CA SER A 112 -7.11 -5.41 -9.54
C SER A 112 -5.82 -5.78 -10.26
N TRP A 113 -4.70 -5.79 -9.54
CA TRP A 113 -3.40 -6.17 -10.08
C TRP A 113 -3.42 -7.59 -10.63
N THR A 114 -3.89 -8.54 -9.83
CA THR A 114 -3.92 -9.95 -10.24
C THR A 114 -4.97 -10.23 -11.30
N GLU A 115 -6.12 -9.56 -11.24
CA GLU A 115 -7.17 -9.70 -12.27
C GLU A 115 -6.68 -9.20 -13.63
N ALA A 116 -5.80 -8.20 -13.65
CA ALA A 116 -5.19 -7.70 -14.88
C ALA A 116 -4.07 -8.60 -15.41
N GLY A 117 -3.70 -9.63 -14.66
CA GLY A 117 -2.63 -10.54 -15.04
C GLY A 117 -1.23 -9.97 -14.89
N PHE A 118 -1.05 -8.93 -14.09
CA PHE A 118 0.25 -8.31 -13.87
C PHE A 118 1.16 -9.23 -13.03
N PRO A 119 2.50 -9.10 -13.16
CA PRO A 119 3.44 -10.00 -12.49
C PRO A 119 3.33 -9.97 -10.97
N THR A 120 3.53 -11.14 -10.35
CA THR A 120 3.60 -11.29 -8.91
C THR A 120 4.81 -12.14 -8.55
N GLU A 121 5.23 -12.07 -7.29
CA GLU A 121 6.31 -12.89 -6.74
C GLU A 121 5.77 -13.77 -5.64
N ALA A 122 6.32 -14.97 -5.54
CA ALA A 122 6.01 -15.88 -4.45
C ALA A 122 6.76 -15.42 -3.18
N ALA A 123 6.13 -15.56 -2.03
CA ALA A 123 6.80 -15.32 -0.76
C ALA A 123 7.85 -16.42 -0.53
N LYS A 124 8.96 -16.04 0.07
CA LYS A 124 10.05 -16.97 0.40
C LYS A 124 9.87 -17.55 1.77
#